data_dd55a7cc472d5da89673e6df2a1a6600
#
_entry.id   dd55a7cc472d5da89673e6df2a1a6600
#
_cell.length_a   1.000
_cell.length_b   1.000
_cell.length_c   1.000
_cell.angle_alpha   90.00
_cell.angle_beta   90.00
_cell.angle_gamma   90.00
#
_symmetry.space_group_name_H-M   'P 1'
#
loop_
_entity.id
_entity.type
_entity.pdbx_description
1 polymer ?
#
loop_
_entity_poly.entity_id
_entity_poly.type
_entity_poly.pdbx_seq_one_letter_code
_entity_poly.pdbx_strand_id
1 'polypeptide(L)'
;LLIWCIATLSVSAQTLELRSAPPPYFVGQQTPIVLVVEGFDEQQEPKVEVKNKSDGLRFQLASVNPQVFSQTTIVNGRFSQSKTVTWRVIYYVSADQPGNYMMGPFEVSQGSQRLTQQAISMEFTEVAIDPDMQVILHVPAKSVYPGQRVPIRIEWLYDLQSAKNSIQKLSVRSSLF
;
A
#
# COMPACT_ATOMS: atom_id res chain seq x y z
N LEU A 1 46.73 -17.25 -31.91
CA LEU A 1 45.39 -16.61 -32.02
C LEU A 1 44.79 -16.54 -30.63
N LEU A 2 44.77 -15.35 -30.01
CA LEU A 2 44.18 -15.13 -28.68
C LEU A 2 42.72 -14.78 -28.87
N ILE A 3 41.82 -15.69 -28.48
CA ILE A 3 40.37 -15.43 -28.47
C ILE A 3 40.02 -14.72 -27.14
N TRP A 4 39.72 -13.46 -27.23
CA TRP A 4 39.21 -12.69 -26.09
C TRP A 4 37.71 -12.96 -25.93
N CYS A 5 37.37 -13.74 -24.89
CA CYS A 5 35.97 -13.94 -24.49
C CYS A 5 35.48 -12.69 -23.78
N ILE A 6 34.70 -11.84 -24.47
CA ILE A 6 33.99 -10.69 -23.85
C ILE A 6 32.76 -11.28 -23.15
N ALA A 7 32.84 -11.42 -21.82
CA ALA A 7 31.68 -11.73 -21.01
C ALA A 7 30.83 -10.43 -20.93
N THR A 8 29.69 -10.42 -21.59
CA THR A 8 28.68 -9.36 -21.43
C THR A 8 28.02 -9.53 -20.06
N LEU A 9 28.44 -8.71 -19.09
CA LEU A 9 27.76 -8.56 -17.81
C LEU A 9 26.43 -7.83 -18.09
N SER A 10 25.31 -8.55 -17.99
CA SER A 10 23.99 -7.94 -17.98
C SER A 10 23.82 -7.18 -16.66
N VAL A 11 24.03 -5.87 -16.68
CA VAL A 11 23.69 -5.02 -15.55
C VAL A 11 22.17 -4.87 -15.55
N SER A 12 21.51 -5.51 -14.61
CA SER A 12 20.10 -5.27 -14.34
C SER A 12 19.97 -3.84 -13.80
N ALA A 13 19.19 -3.00 -14.47
CA ALA A 13 18.93 -1.65 -13.99
C ALA A 13 18.16 -1.74 -12.65
N GLN A 14 18.68 -1.03 -11.65
CA GLN A 14 18.02 -0.93 -10.36
C GLN A 14 17.00 0.19 -10.41
N THR A 15 15.79 -0.07 -9.93
CA THR A 15 14.73 0.94 -9.89
C THR A 15 14.09 0.99 -8.50
N LEU A 16 13.64 2.18 -8.14
CA LEU A 16 12.85 2.44 -6.94
C LEU A 16 11.64 3.29 -7.32
N GLU A 17 10.47 2.76 -7.11
CA GLU A 17 9.20 3.42 -7.38
C GLU A 17 8.35 3.46 -6.11
N LEU A 18 7.71 4.60 -5.86
CA LEU A 18 6.74 4.75 -4.79
C LEU A 18 5.33 4.76 -5.39
N ARG A 19 4.45 3.93 -4.85
CA ARG A 19 3.04 3.84 -5.21
C ARG A 19 2.18 4.10 -3.98
N SER A 20 1.15 4.93 -4.13
CA SER A 20 0.13 5.16 -3.11
C SER A 20 -1.25 4.96 -3.71
N ALA A 21 -2.25 4.74 -2.87
CA ALA A 21 -3.63 4.86 -3.29
C ALA A 21 -3.89 6.29 -3.82
N PRO A 22 -4.82 6.46 -4.78
CA PRO A 22 -5.20 7.81 -5.21
C PRO A 22 -5.94 8.56 -4.09
N PRO A 23 -5.84 9.90 -4.03
CA PRO A 23 -6.64 10.72 -3.11
C PRO A 23 -8.14 10.61 -3.42
N PRO A 24 -9.04 10.97 -2.47
CA PRO A 24 -8.76 11.65 -1.22
C PRO A 24 -8.29 10.73 -0.10
N TYR A 25 -7.46 11.27 0.83
CA TYR A 25 -7.06 10.59 2.06
C TYR A 25 -7.80 11.19 3.24
N PHE A 26 -8.29 10.34 4.14
CA PHE A 26 -9.10 10.80 5.27
C PHE A 26 -8.38 10.65 6.60
N VAL A 27 -8.61 11.60 7.48
CA VAL A 27 -8.12 11.57 8.86
C VAL A 27 -8.56 10.28 9.56
N GLY A 28 -7.63 9.64 10.29
CA GLY A 28 -7.86 8.37 10.98
C GLY A 28 -7.84 7.13 10.08
N GLN A 29 -7.87 7.28 8.76
CA GLN A 29 -7.80 6.16 7.82
C GLN A 29 -6.35 5.78 7.54
N GLN A 30 -6.07 4.48 7.58
CA GLN A 30 -4.78 3.95 7.17
C GLN A 30 -4.71 3.85 5.65
N THR A 31 -3.74 4.54 5.06
CA THR A 31 -3.48 4.54 3.62
C THR A 31 -2.20 3.76 3.33
N PRO A 32 -2.23 2.75 2.46
CA PRO A 32 -1.02 2.02 2.10
C PRO A 32 -0.13 2.83 1.15
N ILE A 33 1.17 2.83 1.45
CA ILE A 33 2.23 3.29 0.55
C ILE A 33 3.14 2.09 0.29
N VAL A 34 3.45 1.87 -0.97
CA VAL A 34 4.25 0.74 -1.42
C VAL A 34 5.50 1.25 -2.12
N LEU A 35 6.68 0.92 -1.57
CA LEU A 35 7.94 1.05 -2.28
C LEU A 35 8.21 -0.24 -3.05
N VAL A 36 8.41 -0.11 -4.36
CA VAL A 36 8.75 -1.19 -5.27
C VAL A 36 10.21 -1.04 -5.66
N VAL A 37 11.03 -2.00 -5.31
CA VAL A 37 12.49 -1.99 -5.55
C VAL A 37 12.84 -3.16 -6.46
N GLU A 38 13.47 -2.90 -7.58
CA GLU A 38 13.92 -3.91 -8.52
C GLU A 38 15.45 -3.98 -8.57
N GLY A 39 15.97 -5.15 -8.91
CA GLY A 39 17.39 -5.37 -9.11
C GLY A 39 18.22 -5.59 -7.85
N PHE A 40 17.57 -5.78 -6.69
CA PHE A 40 18.20 -6.18 -5.45
C PHE A 40 18.24 -7.72 -5.32
N ASP A 41 19.14 -8.24 -4.47
CA ASP A 41 19.24 -9.65 -4.19
C ASP A 41 18.02 -10.15 -3.39
N GLU A 42 17.54 -11.35 -3.68
CA GLU A 42 16.40 -11.95 -2.96
C GLU A 42 16.76 -12.48 -1.57
N GLN A 43 18.03 -12.81 -1.33
CA GLN A 43 18.47 -13.42 -0.08
C GLN A 43 18.71 -12.42 1.04
N GLN A 44 18.83 -11.15 0.71
CA GLN A 44 19.07 -10.10 1.68
C GLN A 44 17.92 -9.10 1.69
N GLU A 45 17.28 -8.93 2.84
CA GLU A 45 16.23 -7.92 3.00
C GLU A 45 16.78 -6.50 2.84
N PRO A 46 16.17 -5.64 2.00
CA PRO A 46 16.56 -4.24 1.87
C PRO A 46 16.23 -3.46 3.14
N LYS A 47 17.15 -2.60 3.55
CA LYS A 47 16.93 -1.65 4.62
C LYS A 47 16.30 -0.37 4.05
N VAL A 48 15.17 0.06 4.62
CA VAL A 48 14.49 1.29 4.23
C VAL A 48 14.58 2.32 5.36
N GLU A 49 15.02 3.52 5.01
CA GLU A 49 15.05 4.67 5.90
C GLU A 49 14.19 5.80 5.33
N VAL A 50 13.35 6.37 6.18
CA VAL A 50 12.58 7.57 5.88
C VAL A 50 13.26 8.73 6.61
N LYS A 51 13.89 9.64 5.86
CA LYS A 51 14.76 10.67 6.45
C LYS A 51 13.97 11.71 7.23
N ASN A 52 12.83 12.14 6.70
CA ASN A 52 11.98 13.13 7.34
C ASN A 52 10.52 12.70 7.25
N LYS A 53 9.76 13.03 8.27
CA LYS A 53 8.31 12.92 8.29
C LYS A 53 7.73 14.09 9.07
N SER A 54 6.58 14.60 8.64
CA SER A 54 5.86 15.64 9.37
C SER A 54 5.36 15.12 10.72
N ASP A 55 5.35 16.00 11.72
CA ASP A 55 4.72 15.72 13.00
C ASP A 55 3.23 15.45 12.80
N GLY A 56 2.65 14.57 13.62
CA GLY A 56 1.26 14.15 13.51
C GLY A 56 0.99 13.08 12.44
N LEU A 57 1.99 12.69 11.64
CA LEU A 57 1.88 11.59 10.70
C LEU A 57 2.31 10.29 11.37
N ARG A 58 1.40 9.32 11.46
CA ARG A 58 1.71 7.95 11.87
C ARG A 58 2.19 7.17 10.66
N PHE A 59 3.31 6.50 10.82
CA PHE A 59 3.98 5.77 9.76
C PHE A 59 4.44 4.42 10.30
N GLN A 60 3.85 3.34 9.81
CA GLN A 60 4.08 1.99 10.31
C GLN A 60 4.49 1.07 9.16
N LEU A 61 5.62 0.38 9.32
CA LEU A 61 6.02 -0.70 8.41
C LEU A 61 5.06 -1.89 8.60
N ALA A 62 4.44 -2.32 7.50
CA ALA A 62 3.53 -3.45 7.49
C ALA A 62 4.21 -4.73 7.01
N SER A 63 4.99 -4.65 5.93
CA SER A 63 5.69 -5.83 5.41
C SER A 63 6.83 -5.46 4.47
N VAL A 64 7.81 -6.39 4.37
CA VAL A 64 8.89 -6.38 3.38
C VAL A 64 8.91 -7.76 2.74
N ASN A 65 8.57 -7.85 1.46
CA ASN A 65 8.44 -9.14 0.78
C ASN A 65 9.12 -9.13 -0.59
N PRO A 66 9.96 -10.14 -0.90
CA PRO A 66 10.48 -10.34 -2.23
C PRO A 66 9.44 -11.05 -3.13
N GLN A 67 9.34 -10.61 -4.37
CA GLN A 67 8.64 -11.30 -5.44
C GLN A 67 9.68 -11.71 -6.49
N VAL A 68 9.78 -13.00 -6.73
CA VAL A 68 10.76 -13.56 -7.67
C VAL A 68 10.03 -14.07 -8.89
N PHE A 69 10.37 -13.52 -10.03
CA PHE A 69 9.91 -14.00 -11.33
C PHE A 69 11.08 -14.65 -12.09
N SER A 70 10.90 -15.90 -12.49
CA SER A 70 11.90 -16.64 -13.28
C SER A 70 11.31 -17.03 -14.61
N GLN A 71 11.99 -16.70 -15.70
CA GLN A 71 11.61 -17.07 -17.06
C GLN A 71 12.72 -17.90 -17.69
N THR A 72 12.32 -19.04 -18.24
CA THR A 72 13.21 -19.91 -19.02
C THR A 72 12.80 -19.84 -20.49
N THR A 73 13.75 -19.57 -21.37
CA THR A 73 13.55 -19.53 -22.81
C THR A 73 14.49 -20.49 -23.51
N ILE A 74 13.96 -21.30 -24.41
CA ILE A 74 14.74 -22.23 -25.24
C ILE A 74 14.58 -21.79 -26.70
N VAL A 75 15.67 -21.36 -27.33
CA VAL A 75 15.70 -20.98 -28.74
C VAL A 75 16.80 -21.77 -29.44
N ASN A 76 16.45 -22.52 -30.46
CA ASN A 76 17.39 -23.33 -31.24
C ASN A 76 18.28 -24.24 -30.39
N GLY A 77 17.72 -24.88 -29.36
CA GLY A 77 18.45 -25.73 -28.43
C GLY A 77 19.35 -25.01 -27.43
N ARG A 78 19.35 -23.68 -27.43
CA ARG A 78 20.05 -22.85 -26.42
C ARG A 78 19.11 -22.51 -25.31
N PHE A 79 19.53 -22.78 -24.09
CA PHE A 79 18.83 -22.47 -22.85
C PHE A 79 19.26 -21.10 -22.34
N SER A 80 18.27 -20.26 -22.05
CA SER A 80 18.48 -18.96 -21.39
C SER A 80 17.49 -18.84 -20.23
N GLN A 81 17.99 -18.47 -19.06
CA GLN A 81 17.17 -18.22 -17.87
C GLN A 81 17.38 -16.78 -17.43
N SER A 82 16.29 -16.04 -17.26
CA SER A 82 16.27 -14.73 -16.63
C SER A 82 15.50 -14.80 -15.31
N LYS A 83 16.00 -14.06 -14.32
CA LYS A 83 15.41 -13.96 -13.00
C LYS A 83 15.29 -12.47 -12.65
N THR A 84 14.09 -12.06 -12.28
CA THR A 84 13.83 -10.70 -11.80
C THR A 84 13.35 -10.78 -10.36
N VAL A 85 13.97 -10.00 -9.48
CA VAL A 85 13.61 -9.86 -8.07
C VAL A 85 13.04 -8.48 -7.86
N THR A 86 11.83 -8.43 -7.31
CA THR A 86 11.13 -7.19 -6.96
C THR A 86 10.78 -7.23 -5.48
N TRP A 87 11.33 -6.31 -4.71
CA TRP A 87 10.97 -6.14 -3.31
C TRP A 87 9.79 -5.19 -3.18
N ARG A 88 8.81 -5.57 -2.37
CA ARG A 88 7.67 -4.72 -2.02
C ARG A 88 7.73 -4.40 -0.54
N VAL A 89 7.94 -3.12 -0.23
CA VAL A 89 7.92 -2.61 1.14
C VAL A 89 6.65 -1.81 1.33
N ILE A 90 5.80 -2.27 2.24
CA ILE A 90 4.48 -1.69 2.48
C ILE A 90 4.49 -0.96 3.81
N TYR A 91 4.10 0.30 3.77
CA TYR A 91 3.83 1.11 4.95
C TYR A 91 2.35 1.49 4.99
N TYR A 92 1.82 1.58 6.21
CA TYR A 92 0.55 2.25 6.47
C TYR A 92 0.80 3.63 7.04
N VAL A 93 0.14 4.60 6.45
CA VAL A 93 0.24 6.01 6.83
C VAL A 93 -1.14 6.51 7.22
N SER A 94 -1.23 7.25 8.33
CA SER A 94 -2.45 7.93 8.77
C SER A 94 -2.11 9.23 9.48
N ALA A 95 -3.03 10.20 9.42
CA ALA A 95 -2.94 11.46 10.16
C ALA A 95 -4.08 11.57 11.16
N ASP A 96 -3.83 12.21 12.29
CA ASP A 96 -4.84 12.43 13.33
C ASP A 96 -5.63 13.73 13.12
N GLN A 97 -5.13 14.61 12.27
CA GLN A 97 -5.75 15.91 11.95
C GLN A 97 -5.68 16.17 10.44
N PRO A 98 -6.58 16.98 9.89
CA PRO A 98 -6.52 17.40 8.50
C PRO A 98 -5.29 18.29 8.25
N GLY A 99 -4.71 18.18 7.07
CA GLY A 99 -3.55 18.98 6.68
C GLY A 99 -2.70 18.31 5.62
N ASN A 100 -1.65 19.03 5.21
CA ASN A 100 -0.63 18.54 4.29
C ASN A 100 0.55 17.97 5.07
N TYR A 101 0.90 16.72 4.81
CA TYR A 101 1.97 15.99 5.47
C TYR A 101 3.02 15.58 4.45
N MET A 102 4.28 15.87 4.76
CA MET A 102 5.42 15.44 3.96
C MET A 102 6.10 14.24 4.60
N MET A 103 6.55 13.29 3.79
CA MET A 103 7.39 12.18 4.20
C MET A 103 8.44 11.87 3.15
N GLY A 104 9.63 11.47 3.60
CA GLY A 104 10.78 11.20 2.76
C GLY A 104 11.86 12.29 2.83
N PRO A 105 12.90 12.23 2.01
CA PRO A 105 13.12 11.17 1.01
C PRO A 105 13.22 9.77 1.63
N PHE A 106 12.87 8.78 0.82
CA PHE A 106 13.02 7.37 1.18
C PHE A 106 14.35 6.87 0.62
N GLU A 107 15.17 6.30 1.47
CA GLU A 107 16.42 5.69 1.10
C GLU A 107 16.33 4.18 1.29
N VAL A 108 16.57 3.42 0.22
CA VAL A 108 16.56 1.96 0.25
C VAL A 108 17.94 1.46 -0.06
N SER A 109 18.49 0.62 0.80
CA SER A 109 19.85 0.09 0.68
C SER A 109 19.90 -1.42 0.85
N GLN A 110 20.83 -2.05 0.12
CA GLN A 110 21.15 -3.46 0.24
C GLN A 110 22.65 -3.65 -0.08
N GLY A 111 23.44 -4.05 0.91
CA GLY A 111 24.89 -4.08 0.77
C GLY A 111 25.48 -2.70 0.45
N SER A 112 26.19 -2.60 -0.67
CA SER A 112 26.73 -1.32 -1.18
C SER A 112 25.77 -0.55 -2.09
N GLN A 113 24.65 -1.15 -2.45
CA GLN A 113 23.65 -0.56 -3.33
C GLN A 113 22.74 0.40 -2.54
N ARG A 114 22.41 1.54 -3.15
CA ARG A 114 21.55 2.54 -2.53
C ARG A 114 20.70 3.26 -3.59
N LEU A 115 19.41 3.31 -3.32
CA LEU A 115 18.43 4.01 -4.14
C LEU A 115 17.69 5.03 -3.29
N THR A 116 17.32 6.14 -3.89
CA THR A 116 16.62 7.22 -3.20
C THR A 116 15.37 7.61 -3.98
N GLN A 117 14.23 7.63 -3.31
CA GLN A 117 12.97 8.17 -3.79
C GLN A 117 12.70 9.52 -3.12
N GLN A 118 12.32 10.51 -3.90
CA GLN A 118 12.02 11.84 -3.37
C GLN A 118 10.87 11.83 -2.37
N ALA A 119 10.84 12.86 -1.53
CA ALA A 119 9.74 13.07 -0.59
C ALA A 119 8.42 13.28 -1.33
N ILE A 120 7.33 12.80 -0.70
CA ILE A 120 5.97 13.00 -1.19
C ILE A 120 5.17 13.80 -0.18
N SER A 121 4.13 14.49 -0.67
CA SER A 121 3.13 15.18 0.13
C SER A 121 1.80 14.47 0.01
N MET A 122 1.10 14.30 1.14
CA MET A 122 -0.24 13.75 1.20
C MET A 122 -1.14 14.73 1.96
N GLU A 123 -2.27 15.08 1.34
CA GLU A 123 -3.29 15.93 1.96
C GLU A 123 -4.35 15.04 2.60
N PHE A 124 -4.46 15.12 3.93
CA PHE A 124 -5.51 14.45 4.69
C PHE A 124 -6.64 15.43 4.97
N THR A 125 -7.86 15.01 4.72
CA THR A 125 -9.07 15.79 4.92
C THR A 125 -10.01 15.06 5.89
N GLU A 126 -10.90 15.80 6.51
CA GLU A 126 -12.00 15.19 7.26
C GLU A 126 -12.97 14.52 6.30
N VAL A 127 -13.59 13.44 6.76
CA VAL A 127 -14.70 12.84 6.03
C VAL A 127 -15.85 13.84 6.07
N ALA A 128 -16.32 14.27 4.90
CA ALA A 128 -17.52 15.11 4.83
C ALA A 128 -18.70 14.35 5.44
N ILE A 129 -19.31 14.95 6.46
CA ILE A 129 -20.54 14.43 7.04
C ILE A 129 -21.67 14.90 6.12
N ASP A 130 -22.39 13.95 5.53
CA ASP A 130 -23.60 14.24 4.79
C ASP A 130 -24.75 14.42 5.79
N PRO A 131 -25.33 15.63 5.93
CA PRO A 131 -26.40 15.88 6.88
C PRO A 131 -27.68 15.10 6.54
N ASP A 132 -27.82 14.67 5.28
CA ASP A 132 -28.99 13.95 4.79
C ASP A 132 -28.86 12.44 4.95
N MET A 133 -27.73 11.96 5.47
CA MET A 133 -27.49 10.54 5.72
C MET A 133 -27.01 10.28 7.14
N GLN A 134 -27.59 9.26 7.78
CA GLN A 134 -27.17 8.78 9.10
C GLN A 134 -27.13 7.26 9.13
N VAL A 135 -26.06 6.70 9.71
CA VAL A 135 -25.96 5.26 9.99
C VAL A 135 -25.99 5.06 11.50
N ILE A 136 -26.95 4.27 11.97
CA ILE A 136 -27.13 3.95 13.39
C ILE A 136 -26.83 2.47 13.59
N LEU A 137 -25.90 2.17 14.50
CA LEU A 137 -25.56 0.82 14.92
C LEU A 137 -26.24 0.52 16.26
N HIS A 138 -27.14 -0.46 16.28
CA HIS A 138 -27.80 -0.96 17.49
C HIS A 138 -27.10 -2.23 17.96
N VAL A 139 -26.47 -2.16 19.12
CA VAL A 139 -25.89 -3.31 19.82
C VAL A 139 -26.59 -3.45 21.15
N PRO A 140 -27.45 -4.46 21.35
CA PRO A 140 -28.35 -4.55 22.53
C PRO A 140 -27.63 -4.90 23.84
N ALA A 141 -26.41 -5.44 23.78
CA ALA A 141 -25.66 -5.88 24.95
C ALA A 141 -24.36 -5.10 25.12
N LYS A 142 -24.08 -4.62 26.35
CA LYS A 142 -22.82 -3.97 26.71
C LYS A 142 -21.67 -4.95 26.93
N SER A 143 -22.00 -6.19 27.28
CA SER A 143 -21.04 -7.29 27.46
C SER A 143 -21.64 -8.58 26.93
N VAL A 144 -20.81 -9.44 26.34
CA VAL A 144 -21.21 -10.70 25.75
C VAL A 144 -20.25 -11.81 26.17
N TYR A 145 -20.76 -13.05 26.23
CA TYR A 145 -19.95 -14.22 26.53
C TYR A 145 -19.42 -14.86 25.24
N PRO A 146 -18.28 -15.55 25.31
CA PRO A 146 -17.79 -16.33 24.18
C PRO A 146 -18.85 -17.34 23.69
N GLY A 147 -19.13 -17.34 22.37
CA GLY A 147 -20.14 -18.20 21.76
C GLY A 147 -21.59 -17.67 21.82
N GLN A 148 -21.83 -16.55 22.48
CA GLN A 148 -23.14 -15.90 22.49
C GLN A 148 -23.46 -15.27 21.13
N ARG A 149 -24.66 -15.53 20.60
CA ARG A 149 -25.15 -14.79 19.41
C ARG A 149 -25.69 -13.44 19.84
N VAL A 150 -25.13 -12.39 19.23
CA VAL A 150 -25.53 -11.01 19.47
C VAL A 150 -26.22 -10.48 18.21
N PRO A 151 -27.51 -10.11 18.27
CA PRO A 151 -28.14 -9.44 17.14
C PRO A 151 -27.58 -8.02 17.00
N ILE A 152 -27.04 -7.73 15.83
CA ILE A 152 -26.59 -6.37 15.47
C ILE A 152 -27.55 -5.85 14.41
N ARG A 153 -28.13 -4.66 14.65
CA ARG A 153 -28.98 -3.99 13.68
C ARG A 153 -28.28 -2.72 13.20
N ILE A 154 -28.14 -2.58 11.88
CA ILE A 154 -27.65 -1.38 11.22
C ILE A 154 -28.84 -0.73 10.55
N GLU A 155 -29.12 0.50 10.93
CA GLU A 155 -30.12 1.34 10.29
C GLU A 155 -29.42 2.40 9.46
N TRP A 156 -29.80 2.51 8.19
CA TRP A 156 -29.35 3.55 7.31
C TRP A 156 -30.53 4.48 7.04
N LEU A 157 -30.45 5.67 7.61
CA LEU A 157 -31.43 6.75 7.42
C LEU A 157 -30.89 7.70 6.36
N TYR A 158 -31.72 8.09 5.42
CA TYR A 158 -31.38 9.06 4.39
C TYR A 158 -32.60 9.89 3.98
N ASP A 159 -32.36 11.14 3.59
CA ASP A 159 -33.43 11.96 2.99
C ASP A 159 -33.75 11.44 1.59
N LEU A 160 -35.03 11.12 1.37
CA LEU A 160 -35.47 10.54 0.09
C LEU A 160 -35.32 11.52 -1.09
N GLN A 161 -35.38 12.83 -0.85
CA GLN A 161 -35.26 13.84 -1.90
C GLN A 161 -33.79 13.94 -2.35
N SER A 162 -32.86 13.99 -1.41
CA SER A 162 -31.41 14.00 -1.69
C SER A 162 -30.95 12.69 -2.30
N ALA A 163 -31.47 11.54 -1.87
CA ALA A 163 -31.11 10.23 -2.35
C ALA A 163 -31.49 9.99 -3.84
N LYS A 164 -32.58 10.53 -4.32
CA LYS A 164 -32.99 10.39 -5.73
C LYS A 164 -31.96 10.93 -6.72
N ASN A 165 -31.19 11.92 -6.32
CA ASN A 165 -30.18 12.55 -7.17
C ASN A 165 -28.78 11.93 -7.02
N SER A 166 -28.51 11.26 -5.90
CA SER A 166 -27.15 10.81 -5.53
C SER A 166 -26.97 9.28 -5.56
N ILE A 167 -28.03 8.50 -5.38
CA ILE A 167 -27.95 7.04 -5.28
C ILE A 167 -28.55 6.39 -6.54
N GLN A 168 -27.70 6.11 -7.52
CA GLN A 168 -28.13 5.36 -8.72
C GLN A 168 -28.24 3.87 -8.45
N LYS A 169 -27.47 3.31 -7.53
CA LYS A 169 -27.49 1.89 -7.17
C LYS A 169 -26.91 1.67 -5.77
N LEU A 170 -27.69 1.08 -4.88
CA LEU A 170 -27.25 0.57 -3.60
C LEU A 170 -26.98 -0.93 -3.72
N SER A 171 -25.76 -1.36 -3.36
CA SER A 171 -25.41 -2.77 -3.26
C SER A 171 -24.89 -3.07 -1.86
N VAL A 172 -25.63 -3.88 -1.09
CA VAL A 172 -25.21 -4.36 0.22
C VAL A 172 -24.70 -5.79 0.05
N ARG A 173 -23.42 -6.02 0.36
CA ARG A 173 -22.85 -7.36 0.46
C ARG A 173 -22.62 -7.68 1.93
N SER A 174 -23.24 -8.73 2.43
CA SER A 174 -22.92 -9.31 3.75
C SER A 174 -22.13 -10.60 3.52
N SER A 175 -20.96 -10.73 4.11
CA SER A 175 -20.29 -12.01 4.31
C SER A 175 -20.57 -12.44 5.74
N LEU A 176 -21.38 -13.47 5.92
CA LEU A 176 -21.52 -14.16 7.20
C LEU A 176 -20.43 -15.23 7.25
N PHE A 177 -19.65 -15.24 8.32
CA PHE A 177 -18.63 -16.23 8.62
C PHE A 177 -19.26 -17.51 9.17
#